data_212b221b8e6b873d128b3f7fab19bc25
#
_entry.id   212b221b8e6b873d128b3f7fab19bc25
#
_cell.length_a   1.000
_cell.length_b   1.000
_cell.length_c   1.000
_cell.angle_alpha   90.00
_cell.angle_beta   90.00
_cell.angle_gamma   90.00
#
_symmetry.space_group_name_H-M   'P 1'
#
loop_
_entity.id
_entity.type
_entity.pdbx_description
1 polymer ?
#
loop_
_entity_poly.entity_id
_entity_poly.type
_entity_poly.pdbx_seq_one_letter_code
_entity_poly.pdbx_strand_id
1 'polypeptide(L)'
;MSRNTYIQNGEWVIISRGKNKRVIRFHIQFLKSLRFRIALLAILAWLIPAGLLYFGILKSYEARAVSLRMAEIQNQCTILDNHLNTYHYLDDTSSEIINSELTQLTSIYNGRVMIVDQNLKIVKDTYDLDEGKTMIAEGVVRCLEGEASSSYDDKNCYIE
;
A
#
# COMPACT_ATOMS: atom_id res chain seq x y z
N MET A 1 -41.96 28.69 -2.23
CA MET A 1 -42.38 27.34 -2.64
C MET A 1 -42.75 26.60 -1.36
N SER A 2 -44.03 26.60 -1.00
CA SER A 2 -44.54 26.13 0.31
C SER A 2 -44.78 24.60 0.25
N ARG A 3 -44.10 23.88 1.11
CA ARG A 3 -44.33 22.44 1.32
C ARG A 3 -45.33 22.31 2.46
N ASN A 4 -46.53 21.87 2.18
CA ASN A 4 -47.53 21.55 3.21
C ASN A 4 -47.34 20.10 3.66
N THR A 5 -46.96 19.94 4.90
CA THR A 5 -46.81 18.63 5.56
C THR A 5 -47.95 18.48 6.58
N TYR A 6 -48.69 17.41 6.54
CA TYR A 6 -49.76 17.10 7.49
C TYR A 6 -49.52 15.73 8.13
N ILE A 7 -49.93 15.60 9.39
CA ILE A 7 -49.96 14.32 10.10
C ILE A 7 -51.40 13.80 10.11
N GLN A 8 -51.60 12.63 9.56
CA GLN A 8 -52.89 11.94 9.65
C GLN A 8 -52.62 10.49 10.10
N ASN A 9 -53.23 10.11 11.23
CA ASN A 9 -53.08 8.78 11.83
C ASN A 9 -51.64 8.34 12.15
N GLY A 10 -50.78 9.29 12.60
CA GLY A 10 -49.43 8.97 13.02
C GLY A 10 -48.38 8.79 11.90
N GLU A 11 -48.75 9.07 10.65
CA GLU A 11 -47.84 8.99 9.51
C GLU A 11 -47.64 10.36 8.85
N TRP A 12 -46.42 10.66 8.45
CA TRP A 12 -46.07 11.88 7.71
C TRP A 12 -46.46 11.74 6.24
N VAL A 13 -47.41 12.58 5.80
CA VAL A 13 -47.83 12.63 4.38
C VAL A 13 -47.28 13.91 3.74
N ILE A 14 -46.38 13.78 2.76
CA ILE A 14 -45.90 14.88 1.95
C ILE A 14 -46.66 14.95 0.65
N ILE A 15 -47.48 15.98 0.47
CA ILE A 15 -48.20 16.21 -0.78
C ILE A 15 -47.37 17.20 -1.65
N SER A 16 -46.78 16.71 -2.74
CA SER A 16 -46.23 17.56 -3.78
C SER A 16 -47.15 17.57 -5.00
N ARG A 17 -47.59 18.75 -5.35
CA ARG A 17 -48.45 19.00 -6.51
C ARG A 17 -47.63 18.91 -7.79
N GLY A 18 -47.82 17.89 -8.58
CA GLY A 18 -47.31 17.83 -9.94
C GLY A 18 -46.92 16.44 -10.39
N LYS A 19 -47.71 15.92 -11.35
CA LYS A 19 -47.46 14.81 -12.29
C LYS A 19 -46.91 13.48 -11.73
N ASN A 20 -47.75 12.49 -11.80
CA ASN A 20 -47.51 11.04 -11.70
C ASN A 20 -46.55 10.61 -10.57
N LYS A 21 -47.08 10.55 -9.36
CA LYS A 21 -46.40 9.90 -8.26
C LYS A 21 -46.75 8.42 -8.24
N ARG A 22 -45.79 7.60 -8.68
CA ARG A 22 -45.69 6.26 -8.12
C ARG A 22 -45.28 6.42 -6.67
N VAL A 23 -46.24 6.29 -5.76
CA VAL A 23 -45.97 6.19 -4.33
C VAL A 23 -45.27 4.85 -4.16
N ILE A 24 -43.97 4.88 -4.00
CA ILE A 24 -43.19 3.71 -3.54
C ILE A 24 -43.57 3.57 -2.06
N ARG A 25 -44.69 2.88 -1.80
CA ARG A 25 -44.95 2.34 -0.48
C ARG A 25 -43.94 1.23 -0.25
N PHE A 26 -42.83 1.55 0.43
CA PHE A 26 -42.02 0.51 1.04
C PHE A 26 -42.92 -0.20 2.08
N HIS A 27 -43.48 -1.32 1.68
CA HIS A 27 -44.30 -2.15 2.56
C HIS A 27 -43.36 -2.78 3.59
N ILE A 28 -43.19 -2.10 4.74
CA ILE A 28 -42.52 -2.63 5.95
C ILE A 28 -43.18 -3.94 6.43
N GLN A 29 -44.38 -4.24 5.97
CA GLN A 29 -45.07 -5.51 6.21
C GLN A 29 -44.33 -6.72 5.60
N PHE A 30 -43.48 -6.53 4.57
CA PHE A 30 -42.70 -7.62 4.00
C PHE A 30 -41.61 -8.12 4.99
N LEU A 31 -41.10 -7.24 5.86
CA LEU A 31 -40.14 -7.59 6.91
C LEU A 31 -40.75 -8.46 8.04
N LYS A 32 -42.09 -8.50 8.17
CA LYS A 32 -42.78 -9.33 9.16
C LYS A 32 -43.06 -10.77 8.67
N SER A 33 -42.88 -11.05 7.38
CA SER A 33 -43.03 -12.38 6.86
C SER A 33 -41.91 -13.31 7.35
N LEU A 34 -42.30 -14.42 7.97
CA LEU A 34 -41.35 -15.46 8.43
C LEU A 34 -40.43 -15.93 7.29
N ARG A 35 -40.97 -16.03 6.08
CA ARG A 35 -40.24 -16.42 4.86
C ARG A 35 -39.13 -15.43 4.52
N PHE A 36 -39.39 -14.12 4.66
CA PHE A 36 -38.40 -13.07 4.40
C PHE A 36 -37.29 -13.09 5.45
N ARG A 37 -37.59 -13.34 6.72
CA ARG A 37 -36.57 -13.45 7.79
C ARG A 37 -35.65 -14.64 7.54
N ILE A 38 -36.20 -15.79 7.13
CA ILE A 38 -35.42 -16.98 6.80
C ILE A 38 -34.53 -16.70 5.59
N ALA A 39 -35.03 -16.05 4.53
CA ALA A 39 -34.25 -15.68 3.36
C ALA A 39 -33.14 -14.70 3.71
N LEU A 40 -33.41 -13.69 4.55
CA LEU A 40 -32.41 -12.72 5.01
C LEU A 40 -31.29 -13.39 5.83
N LEU A 41 -31.68 -14.30 6.74
CA LEU A 41 -30.69 -15.08 7.51
C LEU A 41 -29.83 -15.96 6.61
N ALA A 42 -30.42 -16.59 5.60
CA ALA A 42 -29.66 -17.38 4.63
C ALA A 42 -28.67 -16.52 3.83
N ILE A 43 -29.10 -15.34 3.37
CA ILE A 43 -28.22 -14.40 2.65
C ILE A 43 -27.08 -13.92 3.55
N LEU A 44 -27.37 -13.56 4.81
CA LEU A 44 -26.36 -13.14 5.76
C LEU A 44 -25.35 -14.27 6.08
N ALA A 45 -25.85 -15.51 6.22
CA ALA A 45 -25.01 -16.68 6.47
C ALA A 45 -24.02 -16.94 5.32
N TRP A 46 -24.35 -16.55 4.10
CA TRP A 46 -23.45 -16.65 2.94
C TRP A 46 -22.53 -15.43 2.77
N LEU A 47 -23.05 -14.22 3.03
CA LEU A 47 -22.29 -12.97 2.86
C LEU A 47 -21.18 -12.80 3.88
N ILE A 48 -21.40 -13.22 5.14
CA ILE A 48 -20.40 -13.05 6.21
C ILE A 48 -19.12 -13.85 5.91
N PRO A 49 -19.15 -15.17 5.64
CA PRO A 49 -17.93 -15.91 5.34
C PRO A 49 -17.29 -15.46 4.02
N ALA A 50 -18.08 -15.10 3.00
CA ALA A 50 -17.55 -14.56 1.75
C ALA A 50 -16.80 -13.25 1.96
N GLY A 51 -17.32 -12.35 2.78
CA GLY A 51 -16.66 -11.09 3.14
C GLY A 51 -15.35 -11.31 3.92
N LEU A 52 -15.35 -12.22 4.89
CA LEU A 52 -14.16 -12.56 5.67
C LEU A 52 -13.06 -13.17 4.78
N LEU A 53 -13.42 -14.07 3.88
CA LEU A 53 -12.48 -14.66 2.92
C LEU A 53 -11.91 -13.59 1.97
N TYR A 54 -12.75 -12.70 1.44
CA TYR A 54 -12.32 -11.62 0.57
C TYR A 54 -11.29 -10.70 1.25
N PHE A 55 -11.58 -10.27 2.48
CA PHE A 55 -10.66 -9.44 3.28
C PHE A 55 -9.36 -10.18 3.63
N GLY A 56 -9.46 -11.45 4.01
CA GLY A 56 -8.30 -12.29 4.33
C GLY A 56 -7.38 -12.50 3.13
N ILE A 57 -7.96 -12.75 1.98
CA ILE A 57 -7.23 -12.93 0.73
C ILE A 57 -6.51 -11.63 0.34
N LEU A 58 -7.19 -10.47 0.33
CA LEU A 58 -6.59 -9.19 -0.01
C LEU A 58 -5.37 -8.86 0.88
N LYS A 59 -5.50 -8.95 2.20
CA LYS A 59 -4.38 -8.74 3.12
C LYS A 59 -3.22 -9.72 2.89
N SER A 60 -3.53 -10.98 2.60
CA SER A 60 -2.52 -11.99 2.35
C SER A 60 -1.75 -11.72 1.04
N TYR A 61 -2.43 -11.25 0.01
CA TYR A 61 -1.78 -10.87 -1.27
C TYR A 61 -0.85 -9.68 -1.11
N GLU A 62 -1.28 -8.63 -0.41
CA GLU A 62 -0.46 -7.46 -0.15
C GLU A 62 0.81 -7.81 0.62
N ALA A 63 0.69 -8.53 1.73
CA ALA A 63 1.83 -8.98 2.53
C ALA A 63 2.81 -9.84 1.72
N ARG A 64 2.31 -10.74 0.87
CA ARG A 64 3.16 -11.57 0.01
C ARG A 64 3.85 -10.76 -1.09
N ALA A 65 3.15 -9.81 -1.71
CA ALA A 65 3.73 -8.95 -2.75
C ALA A 65 4.88 -8.11 -2.18
N VAL A 66 4.69 -7.50 -1.00
CA VAL A 66 5.72 -6.74 -0.30
C VAL A 66 6.91 -7.66 0.07
N SER A 67 6.66 -8.82 0.67
CA SER A 67 7.71 -9.76 1.07
C SER A 67 8.55 -10.24 -0.13
N LEU A 68 7.91 -10.56 -1.25
CA LEU A 68 8.61 -10.95 -2.48
C LEU A 68 9.46 -9.80 -3.02
N ARG A 69 8.92 -8.59 -3.02
CA ARG A 69 9.64 -7.41 -3.50
C ARG A 69 10.85 -7.08 -2.63
N MET A 70 10.69 -7.16 -1.30
CA MET A 70 11.80 -6.99 -0.36
C MET A 70 12.90 -8.03 -0.59
N ALA A 71 12.54 -9.31 -0.73
CA ALA A 71 13.52 -10.36 -1.00
C ALA A 71 14.26 -10.17 -2.31
N GLU A 72 13.57 -9.69 -3.36
CA GLU A 72 14.17 -9.37 -4.65
C GLU A 72 15.17 -8.22 -4.53
N ILE A 73 14.80 -7.13 -3.85
CA ILE A 73 15.69 -5.98 -3.62
C ILE A 73 16.91 -6.41 -2.80
N GLN A 74 16.74 -7.16 -1.72
CA GLN A 74 17.86 -7.67 -0.90
C GLN A 74 18.83 -8.51 -1.73
N ASN A 75 18.31 -9.37 -2.61
CA ASN A 75 19.16 -10.15 -3.51
C ASN A 75 19.96 -9.26 -4.47
N GLN A 76 19.35 -8.24 -5.05
CA GLN A 76 20.02 -7.28 -5.92
C GLN A 76 21.08 -6.47 -5.16
N CYS A 77 20.79 -6.03 -3.93
CA CYS A 77 21.75 -5.36 -3.08
C CYS A 77 22.98 -6.26 -2.79
N THR A 78 22.75 -7.57 -2.56
CA THR A 78 23.85 -8.52 -2.34
C THR A 78 24.72 -8.68 -3.59
N ILE A 79 24.12 -8.73 -4.78
CA ILE A 79 24.84 -8.80 -6.04
C ILE A 79 25.66 -7.52 -6.24
N LEU A 80 25.04 -6.36 -6.03
CA LEU A 80 25.71 -5.07 -6.15
C LEU A 80 26.89 -4.96 -5.15
N ASP A 81 26.71 -5.37 -3.91
CA ASP A 81 27.79 -5.37 -2.90
C ASP A 81 29.00 -6.20 -3.36
N ASN A 82 28.77 -7.40 -3.88
CA ASN A 82 29.82 -8.24 -4.45
C ASN A 82 30.54 -7.55 -5.62
N HIS A 83 29.81 -6.83 -6.47
CA HIS A 83 30.41 -6.07 -7.57
C HIS A 83 31.20 -4.87 -7.07
N LEU A 84 30.66 -4.09 -6.11
CA LEU A 84 31.38 -2.96 -5.49
C LEU A 84 32.72 -3.41 -4.91
N ASN A 85 32.74 -4.54 -4.20
CA ASN A 85 33.95 -5.13 -3.64
C ASN A 85 34.92 -5.62 -4.74
N THR A 86 34.40 -6.28 -5.77
CA THR A 86 35.22 -6.83 -6.88
C THR A 86 35.91 -5.72 -7.68
N TYR A 87 35.19 -4.63 -7.93
CA TYR A 87 35.73 -3.49 -8.69
C TYR A 87 36.40 -2.42 -7.83
N HIS A 88 36.51 -2.63 -6.52
CA HIS A 88 37.09 -1.65 -5.57
C HIS A 88 36.46 -0.24 -5.73
N TYR A 89 35.13 -0.22 -5.94
CA TYR A 89 34.41 1.01 -6.28
C TYR A 89 34.53 2.11 -5.22
N LEU A 90 34.69 1.75 -3.96
CA LEU A 90 34.89 2.74 -2.87
C LEU A 90 36.21 3.50 -2.99
N ASP A 91 37.23 2.92 -3.67
CA ASP A 91 38.50 3.56 -3.92
C ASP A 91 38.48 4.43 -5.19
N ASP A 92 37.72 3.99 -6.21
CA ASP A 92 37.54 4.69 -7.48
C ASP A 92 36.09 4.60 -7.97
N THR A 93 35.34 5.67 -7.80
CA THR A 93 33.92 5.78 -8.20
C THR A 93 33.67 5.99 -9.69
N SER A 94 34.73 5.95 -10.52
CA SER A 94 34.64 6.18 -11.96
C SER A 94 34.22 4.97 -12.79
N SER A 95 34.03 3.80 -12.16
CA SER A 95 33.65 2.57 -12.85
C SER A 95 32.32 2.70 -13.61
N GLU A 96 32.41 2.71 -14.94
CA GLU A 96 31.20 2.77 -15.80
C GLU A 96 30.28 1.57 -15.60
N ILE A 97 30.82 0.39 -15.29
CA ILE A 97 30.06 -0.83 -15.06
C ILE A 97 29.14 -0.64 -13.87
N ILE A 98 29.68 -0.21 -12.73
CA ILE A 98 28.91 0.01 -11.50
C ILE A 98 27.92 1.17 -11.68
N ASN A 99 28.33 2.26 -12.29
CA ASN A 99 27.43 3.40 -12.55
C ASN A 99 26.27 3.03 -13.46
N SER A 100 26.49 2.16 -14.46
CA SER A 100 25.44 1.62 -15.32
C SER A 100 24.48 0.71 -14.54
N GLU A 101 25.00 -0.15 -13.67
CA GLU A 101 24.21 -1.05 -12.82
C GLU A 101 23.35 -0.24 -11.82
N LEU A 102 23.89 0.77 -11.17
CA LEU A 102 23.14 1.68 -10.30
C LEU A 102 22.00 2.39 -11.04
N THR A 103 22.28 2.86 -12.26
CA THR A 103 21.26 3.51 -13.10
C THR A 103 20.16 2.51 -13.49
N GLN A 104 20.53 1.27 -13.80
CA GLN A 104 19.57 0.21 -14.12
C GLN A 104 18.70 -0.13 -12.92
N LEU A 105 19.27 -0.31 -11.75
CA LEU A 105 18.52 -0.57 -10.51
C LEU A 105 17.53 0.56 -10.21
N THR A 106 17.97 1.82 -10.30
CA THR A 106 17.11 2.99 -10.12
C THR A 106 15.93 2.97 -11.08
N SER A 107 16.17 2.60 -12.35
CA SER A 107 15.12 2.53 -13.37
C SER A 107 14.12 1.37 -13.12
N ILE A 108 14.62 0.19 -12.76
CA ILE A 108 13.77 -1.01 -12.55
C ILE A 108 12.89 -0.84 -11.31
N TYR A 109 13.47 -0.33 -10.23
CA TYR A 109 12.77 -0.23 -8.94
C TYR A 109 12.09 1.11 -8.73
N ASN A 110 12.30 2.08 -9.63
CA ASN A 110 11.83 3.47 -9.51
C ASN A 110 12.21 4.06 -8.14
N GLY A 111 13.43 3.76 -7.71
CA GLY A 111 13.93 4.09 -6.39
C GLY A 111 15.25 4.84 -6.45
N ARG A 112 15.70 5.33 -5.31
CA ARG A 112 17.00 5.98 -5.14
C ARG A 112 17.98 4.99 -4.51
N VAL A 113 19.17 4.89 -5.05
CA VAL A 113 20.25 4.06 -4.51
C VAL A 113 21.36 4.98 -4.01
N MET A 114 21.81 4.74 -2.78
CA MET A 114 22.92 5.46 -2.17
C MET A 114 23.95 4.47 -1.66
N ILE A 115 25.23 4.75 -1.91
CA ILE A 115 26.36 3.99 -1.37
C ILE A 115 26.98 4.83 -0.28
N VAL A 116 27.07 4.25 0.91
CA VAL A 116 27.61 4.92 2.12
C VAL A 116 28.86 4.18 2.58
N ASP A 117 29.92 4.90 2.87
CA ASP A 117 31.17 4.34 3.38
C ASP A 117 31.10 4.06 4.90
N GLN A 118 32.16 3.47 5.44
CA GLN A 118 32.31 3.18 6.88
C GLN A 118 32.31 4.43 7.77
N ASN A 119 32.51 5.62 7.20
CA ASN A 119 32.47 6.89 7.91
C ASN A 119 31.11 7.57 7.85
N LEU A 120 30.08 6.83 7.43
CA LEU A 120 28.72 7.33 7.21
C LEU A 120 28.64 8.40 6.10
N LYS A 121 29.62 8.47 5.21
CA LYS A 121 29.66 9.44 4.12
C LYS A 121 29.04 8.82 2.86
N ILE A 122 28.15 9.55 2.19
CA ILE A 122 27.57 9.14 0.92
C ILE A 122 28.63 9.29 -0.17
N VAL A 123 29.08 8.15 -0.71
CA VAL A 123 30.08 8.06 -1.77
C VAL A 123 29.43 8.24 -3.13
N LYS A 124 28.25 7.64 -3.33
CA LYS A 124 27.47 7.78 -4.55
C LYS A 124 25.98 7.87 -4.23
N ASP A 125 25.30 8.70 -5.00
CA ASP A 125 23.85 8.91 -4.95
C ASP A 125 23.31 8.97 -6.38
N THR A 126 22.40 8.07 -6.72
CA THR A 126 21.84 8.01 -8.09
C THR A 126 21.01 9.23 -8.48
N TYR A 127 20.64 10.07 -7.52
CA TYR A 127 19.94 11.34 -7.78
C TYR A 127 20.89 12.56 -7.71
N ASP A 128 22.17 12.34 -7.43
CA ASP A 128 23.24 13.38 -7.30
C ASP A 128 22.88 14.52 -6.33
N LEU A 129 22.04 14.25 -5.31
CA LEU A 129 21.57 15.29 -4.37
C LEU A 129 22.40 15.38 -3.10
N ASP A 130 22.92 14.26 -2.62
CA ASP A 130 23.51 14.17 -1.29
C ASP A 130 24.92 13.57 -1.27
N GLU A 131 25.58 13.44 -2.42
CA GLU A 131 26.98 12.98 -2.48
C GLU A 131 27.89 13.82 -1.59
N GLY A 132 28.74 13.15 -0.86
CA GLY A 132 29.70 13.77 0.06
C GLY A 132 29.13 14.19 1.41
N LYS A 133 27.83 14.11 1.63
CA LYS A 133 27.18 14.39 2.92
C LYS A 133 27.26 13.18 3.85
N THR A 134 27.10 13.42 5.14
CA THR A 134 27.01 12.36 6.15
C THR A 134 25.57 11.93 6.31
N MET A 135 25.32 10.61 6.26
CA MET A 135 24.00 10.01 6.44
C MET A 135 23.94 9.21 7.74
N ILE A 136 23.18 9.71 8.71
CA ILE A 136 22.95 9.03 9.98
C ILE A 136 21.50 8.54 9.98
N ALA A 137 21.28 7.37 9.38
CA ALA A 137 19.99 6.69 9.42
C ALA A 137 20.13 5.40 10.23
N GLU A 138 19.08 4.99 10.92
CA GLU A 138 19.07 3.77 11.76
C GLU A 138 19.47 2.53 10.96
N GLY A 139 18.94 2.37 9.74
CA GLY A 139 19.26 1.26 8.85
C GLY A 139 20.75 1.23 8.46
N VAL A 140 21.36 2.39 8.18
CA VAL A 140 22.79 2.48 7.84
C VAL A 140 23.67 2.10 9.04
N VAL A 141 23.32 2.56 10.23
CA VAL A 141 24.08 2.23 11.45
C VAL A 141 24.00 0.72 11.74
N ARG A 142 22.83 0.11 11.62
CA ARG A 142 22.66 -1.35 11.77
C ARG A 142 23.46 -2.15 10.75
N CYS A 143 23.47 -1.70 9.50
CA CYS A 143 24.28 -2.34 8.46
C CYS A 143 25.78 -2.30 8.78
N LEU A 144 26.30 -1.22 9.34
CA LEU A 144 27.68 -1.13 9.80
C LEU A 144 27.98 -2.04 11.00
N GLU A 145 26.99 -2.37 11.81
CA GLU A 145 27.08 -3.36 12.89
C GLU A 145 26.98 -4.80 12.36
N GLY A 146 26.77 -4.99 11.06
CA GLY A 146 26.68 -6.30 10.40
C GLY A 146 25.25 -6.85 10.31
N GLU A 147 24.24 -6.04 10.62
CA GLU A 147 22.84 -6.41 10.51
C GLU A 147 22.22 -5.82 9.25
N ALA A 148 21.92 -6.64 8.24
CA ALA A 148 21.12 -6.20 7.10
C ALA A 148 19.72 -5.78 7.59
N SER A 149 19.32 -4.56 7.25
CA SER A 149 18.00 -4.04 7.63
C SER A 149 17.17 -3.74 6.38
N SER A 150 15.89 -4.04 6.44
CA SER A 150 14.94 -3.63 5.42
C SER A 150 13.63 -3.26 6.11
N SER A 151 12.99 -2.19 5.66
CA SER A 151 11.72 -1.73 6.19
C SER A 151 10.74 -1.39 5.08
N TYR A 152 9.45 -1.55 5.37
CA TYR A 152 8.37 -1.16 4.49
C TYR A 152 7.53 -0.09 5.18
N ASP A 153 7.43 1.09 4.57
CA ASP A 153 6.55 2.15 5.05
C ASP A 153 5.15 2.00 4.42
N ASP A 154 4.21 1.47 5.21
CA ASP A 154 2.82 1.26 4.79
C ASP A 154 2.08 2.58 4.44
N LYS A 155 2.50 3.72 5.01
CA LYS A 155 1.87 5.01 4.75
C LYS A 155 2.26 5.60 3.41
N ASN A 156 3.50 5.43 3.02
CA ASN A 156 4.06 6.01 1.80
C ASN A 156 4.29 4.96 0.71
N CYS A 157 4.02 3.68 1.01
CA CYS A 157 4.15 2.55 0.08
C CYS A 157 5.54 2.44 -0.55
N TYR A 158 6.62 2.63 0.24
CA TYR A 158 7.99 2.42 -0.22
C TYR A 158 8.75 1.41 0.67
N ILE A 159 9.82 0.84 0.13
CA ILE A 159 10.71 -0.09 0.80
C ILE A 159 12.07 0.59 0.98
N GLU A 160 12.62 0.49 2.18
CA GLU A 160 13.94 0.95 2.58
C GLU A 160 14.86 -0.22 2.88
#